data_bd2d9ccf473564ec0930fa1c33e900a9
#
_entry.id   bd2d9ccf473564ec0930fa1c33e900a9
#
_cell.length_a   1.000
_cell.length_b   1.000
_cell.length_c   1.000
_cell.angle_alpha   90.00
_cell.angle_beta   90.00
_cell.angle_gamma   90.00
#
_symmetry.space_group_name_H-M   'P 1'
#
loop_
_entity.id
_entity.type
_entity.pdbx_description
1 polymer ?
#
loop_
_entity_poly.entity_id
_entity_poly.type
_entity_poly.pdbx_seq_one_letter_code
_entity_poly.pdbx_strand_id
1 'polypeptide(L)'
;MPGRWGLYIAIGWTLLSALAAIALGAFAFRATLFGLLLAWLYSAPRVRLKRNGWWGNSAVAACYEGLPWLTGAAVVSGAVPNGYVILIAALYSAGAHGIMTLNDFKSVGGDRRMGIGSLPVKLGVERAAEFACWTMALAQVAVFLLLLGWRLYAASLGVSLLLAAQLLLMRRLLERPRELAPWYNGTGITLYVLGMLLSAFALRSLPMS
;
A
#
# COMPACT_ATOMS: atom_id res chain seq x y z
N MET A 1 30.51 -5.30 1.91
CA MET A 1 30.25 -5.71 3.31
C MET A 1 30.10 -7.21 3.38
N PRO A 2 30.70 -7.92 4.34
CA PRO A 2 30.47 -9.36 4.52
C PRO A 2 28.98 -9.62 4.72
N GLY A 3 28.41 -10.69 4.09
CA GLY A 3 26.96 -10.94 4.07
C GLY A 3 26.28 -11.10 5.44
N ARG A 4 27.04 -11.31 6.50
CA ARG A 4 26.52 -11.41 7.88
C ARG A 4 26.13 -10.05 8.49
N TRP A 5 26.74 -8.94 8.09
CA TRP A 5 26.41 -7.61 8.60
C TRP A 5 24.96 -7.20 8.31
N GLY A 6 24.48 -7.50 7.11
CA GLY A 6 23.07 -7.23 6.77
C GLY A 6 22.09 -7.95 7.70
N LEU A 7 22.40 -9.19 8.09
CA LEU A 7 21.57 -9.95 9.03
C LEU A 7 21.59 -9.33 10.44
N TYR A 8 22.76 -8.94 10.95
CA TYR A 8 22.87 -8.33 12.27
C TYR A 8 22.13 -6.98 12.34
N ILE A 9 22.25 -6.16 11.29
CA ILE A 9 21.50 -4.91 11.18
C ILE A 9 19.99 -5.18 11.17
N ALA A 10 19.52 -6.17 10.38
CA ALA A 10 18.13 -6.53 10.33
C ALA A 10 17.58 -7.02 11.68
N ILE A 11 18.34 -7.83 12.41
CA ILE A 11 17.98 -8.28 13.76
C ILE A 11 17.95 -7.07 14.72
N GLY A 12 18.97 -6.21 14.69
CA GLY A 12 19.02 -5.02 15.55
C GLY A 12 17.81 -4.11 15.32
N TRP A 13 17.46 -3.80 14.08
CA TRP A 13 16.26 -3.02 13.75
C TRP A 13 14.95 -3.73 14.12
N THR A 14 14.88 -5.05 13.99
CA THR A 14 13.72 -5.84 14.44
C THR A 14 13.48 -5.67 15.93
N LEU A 15 14.53 -5.85 16.74
CA LEU A 15 14.44 -5.71 18.19
C LEU A 15 14.11 -4.26 18.60
N LEU A 16 14.77 -3.27 18.01
CA LEU A 16 14.51 -1.86 18.28
C LEU A 16 13.06 -1.48 17.96
N SER A 17 12.55 -1.91 16.78
CA SER A 17 11.15 -1.65 16.39
C SER A 17 10.15 -2.31 17.32
N ALA A 18 10.40 -3.56 17.73
CA ALA A 18 9.52 -4.26 18.66
C ALA A 18 9.52 -3.60 20.04
N LEU A 19 10.68 -3.20 20.56
CA LEU A 19 10.81 -2.48 21.85
C LEU A 19 10.11 -1.11 21.81
N ALA A 20 10.33 -0.33 20.74
CA ALA A 20 9.66 0.96 20.57
C ALA A 20 8.13 0.81 20.49
N ALA A 21 7.63 -0.24 19.84
CA ALA A 21 6.21 -0.47 19.70
C ALA A 21 5.50 -0.83 21.04
N ILE A 22 6.22 -1.36 22.02
CA ILE A 22 5.67 -1.59 23.38
C ILE A 22 5.17 -0.29 24.00
N ALA A 23 5.93 0.80 23.84
CA ALA A 23 5.58 2.12 24.35
C ALA A 23 4.34 2.74 23.66
N LEU A 24 3.98 2.25 22.47
CA LEU A 24 2.86 2.75 21.66
C LEU A 24 1.53 2.01 21.94
N GLY A 25 1.54 1.02 22.83
CA GLY A 25 0.35 0.27 23.22
C GLY A 25 0.19 -1.09 22.52
N ALA A 26 -0.71 -1.90 23.05
CA ALA A 26 -0.83 -3.32 22.70
C ALA A 26 -1.23 -3.56 21.23
N PHE A 27 -2.06 -2.69 20.63
CA PHE A 27 -2.43 -2.83 19.23
C PHE A 27 -1.24 -2.51 18.33
N ALA A 28 -0.56 -1.39 18.56
CA ALA A 28 0.63 -0.97 17.82
C ALA A 28 1.73 -2.04 17.89
N PHE A 29 1.95 -2.62 19.06
CA PHE A 29 2.90 -3.71 19.24
C PHE A 29 2.56 -4.93 18.38
N ARG A 30 1.30 -5.41 18.42
CA ARG A 30 0.84 -6.54 17.59
C ARG A 30 0.95 -6.25 16.10
N ALA A 31 0.56 -5.05 15.66
CA ALA A 31 0.68 -4.62 14.26
C ALA A 31 2.14 -4.56 13.82
N THR A 32 3.04 -4.06 14.67
CA THR A 32 4.49 -4.05 14.41
C THR A 32 5.05 -5.46 14.28
N LEU A 33 4.68 -6.38 15.18
CA LEU A 33 5.13 -7.78 15.07
C LEU A 33 4.65 -8.43 13.76
N PHE A 34 3.41 -8.16 13.35
CA PHE A 34 2.90 -8.64 12.07
C PHE A 34 3.66 -8.04 10.87
N GLY A 35 3.94 -6.74 10.89
CA GLY A 35 4.76 -6.08 9.86
C GLY A 35 6.19 -6.63 9.80
N LEU A 36 6.82 -6.86 10.95
CA LEU A 36 8.14 -7.49 11.03
C LEU A 36 8.13 -8.93 10.48
N LEU A 37 7.08 -9.71 10.78
CA LEU A 37 6.89 -11.04 10.18
C LEU A 37 6.82 -10.96 8.66
N LEU A 38 6.01 -10.04 8.10
CA LEU A 38 5.92 -9.84 6.65
C LEU A 38 7.27 -9.41 6.05
N ALA A 39 8.02 -8.52 6.70
CA ALA A 39 9.34 -8.07 6.27
C ALA A 39 10.36 -9.23 6.22
N TRP A 40 10.35 -10.09 7.23
CA TRP A 40 11.18 -11.29 7.24
C TRP A 40 10.75 -12.29 6.16
N LEU A 41 9.46 -12.60 6.01
CA LEU A 41 8.93 -13.48 4.96
C LEU A 41 9.24 -12.93 3.55
N TYR A 42 9.22 -11.60 3.39
CA TYR A 42 9.55 -10.95 2.13
C TYR A 42 10.98 -11.25 1.67
N SER A 43 11.95 -11.30 2.61
CA SER A 43 13.37 -11.44 2.28
C SER A 43 13.98 -12.80 2.64
N ALA A 44 13.42 -13.55 3.59
CA ALA A 44 13.99 -14.81 4.11
C ALA A 44 14.21 -15.84 3.00
N PRO A 45 15.38 -16.48 2.93
CA PRO A 45 15.78 -17.34 1.80
C PRO A 45 14.81 -18.48 1.45
N ARG A 46 14.11 -19.03 2.44
CA ARG A 46 13.19 -20.16 2.26
C ARG A 46 11.84 -19.74 1.68
N VAL A 47 11.31 -18.57 2.06
CA VAL A 47 9.97 -18.09 1.65
C VAL A 47 10.11 -17.08 0.52
N ARG A 48 10.87 -16.00 0.71
CA ARG A 48 11.18 -14.94 -0.26
C ARG A 48 9.97 -14.48 -1.04
N LEU A 49 8.94 -13.93 -0.36
CA LEU A 49 7.71 -13.43 -1.01
C LEU A 49 7.99 -12.50 -2.19
N LYS A 50 9.09 -11.73 -2.14
CA LYS A 50 9.55 -10.87 -3.24
C LYS A 50 9.79 -11.60 -4.58
N ARG A 51 9.94 -12.92 -4.57
CA ARG A 51 10.07 -13.70 -5.81
C ARG A 51 8.74 -13.83 -6.56
N ASN A 52 7.64 -13.56 -5.91
CA ASN A 52 6.30 -13.64 -6.48
C ASN A 52 5.62 -12.29 -6.37
N GLY A 53 5.40 -11.62 -7.50
CA GLY A 53 4.81 -10.28 -7.56
C GLY A 53 3.44 -10.17 -6.87
N TRP A 54 2.62 -11.22 -6.84
CA TRP A 54 1.35 -11.20 -6.13
C TRP A 54 1.55 -11.08 -4.62
N TRP A 55 2.26 -12.02 -4.02
CA TRP A 55 2.49 -12.07 -2.57
C TRP A 55 3.44 -10.99 -2.10
N GLY A 56 4.48 -10.70 -2.90
CA GLY A 56 5.44 -9.64 -2.59
C GLY A 56 4.76 -8.27 -2.52
N ASN A 57 4.00 -7.91 -3.56
CA ASN A 57 3.32 -6.61 -3.61
C ASN A 57 2.20 -6.51 -2.55
N SER A 58 1.48 -7.61 -2.25
CA SER A 58 0.51 -7.63 -1.16
C SER A 58 1.15 -7.38 0.20
N ALA A 59 2.29 -8.04 0.49
CA ALA A 59 3.02 -7.83 1.74
C ALA A 59 3.53 -6.39 1.87
N VAL A 60 4.07 -5.83 0.78
CA VAL A 60 4.55 -4.44 0.76
C VAL A 60 3.38 -3.47 0.92
N ALA A 61 2.27 -3.66 0.21
CA ALA A 61 1.08 -2.82 0.32
C ALA A 61 0.51 -2.82 1.75
N ALA A 62 0.44 -3.98 2.39
CA ALA A 62 0.02 -4.07 3.79
C ALA A 62 0.96 -3.31 4.73
N CYS A 63 2.29 -3.43 4.53
CA CYS A 63 3.28 -2.78 5.38
C CYS A 63 3.38 -1.26 5.15
N TYR A 64 3.15 -0.78 3.93
CA TYR A 64 3.27 0.65 3.60
C TYR A 64 1.97 1.43 3.80
N GLU A 65 0.81 0.80 3.65
CA GLU A 65 -0.48 1.48 3.72
C GLU A 65 -1.35 0.97 4.87
N GLY A 66 -1.66 -0.32 4.90
CA GLY A 66 -2.61 -0.88 5.85
C GLY A 66 -2.14 -0.77 7.30
N LEU A 67 -0.97 -1.30 7.61
CA LEU A 67 -0.45 -1.30 8.98
C LEU A 67 -0.11 0.10 9.52
N PRO A 68 0.54 1.01 8.77
CA PRO A 68 0.75 2.39 9.22
C PRO A 68 -0.55 3.12 9.53
N TRP A 69 -1.57 2.98 8.68
CA TRP A 69 -2.87 3.59 8.92
C TRP A 69 -3.50 3.09 10.23
N LEU A 70 -3.61 1.76 10.37
CA LEU A 70 -4.20 1.16 11.58
C LEU A 70 -3.40 1.48 12.84
N THR A 71 -2.08 1.44 12.75
CA THR A 71 -1.19 1.78 13.87
C THR A 71 -1.33 3.25 14.26
N GLY A 72 -1.32 4.15 13.27
CA GLY A 72 -1.50 5.59 13.51
C GLY A 72 -2.85 5.90 14.16
N ALA A 73 -3.94 5.31 13.66
CA ALA A 73 -5.26 5.47 14.24
C ALA A 73 -5.32 4.96 15.68
N ALA A 74 -4.73 3.80 15.97
CA ALA A 74 -4.71 3.22 17.31
C ALA A 74 -3.90 4.06 18.31
N VAL A 75 -2.74 4.59 17.89
CA VAL A 75 -1.89 5.44 18.73
C VAL A 75 -2.58 6.76 19.05
N VAL A 76 -3.23 7.38 18.05
CA VAL A 76 -3.92 8.67 18.25
C VAL A 76 -5.16 8.52 19.11
N SER A 77 -5.95 7.45 18.94
CA SER A 77 -7.17 7.23 19.71
C SER A 77 -6.95 6.57 21.06
N GLY A 78 -5.79 5.95 21.30
CA GLY A 78 -5.53 5.10 22.47
C GLY A 78 -6.34 3.79 22.49
N ALA A 79 -7.04 3.46 21.42
CA ALA A 79 -7.96 2.34 21.31
C ALA A 79 -7.74 1.51 20.05
N VAL A 80 -8.38 0.36 19.95
CA VAL A 80 -8.41 -0.43 18.71
C VAL A 80 -9.18 0.34 17.66
N PRO A 81 -8.67 0.47 16.41
CA PRO A 81 -9.39 1.14 15.34
C PRO A 81 -10.77 0.52 15.10
N ASN A 82 -11.78 1.37 14.89
CA ASN A 82 -13.13 0.92 14.61
C ASN A 82 -13.28 0.33 13.20
N GLY A 83 -14.44 -0.29 12.92
CA GLY A 83 -14.70 -0.96 11.65
C GLY A 83 -14.60 -0.03 10.42
N TYR A 84 -14.95 1.24 10.55
CA TYR A 84 -14.83 2.22 9.47
C TYR A 84 -13.38 2.45 9.07
N VAL A 85 -12.51 2.65 10.05
CA VAL A 85 -11.06 2.84 9.85
C VAL A 85 -10.44 1.59 9.25
N ILE A 86 -10.77 0.41 9.78
CA ILE A 86 -10.24 -0.88 9.30
C ILE A 86 -10.62 -1.09 7.83
N LEU A 87 -11.88 -0.84 7.47
CA LEU A 87 -12.38 -1.05 6.11
C LEU A 87 -11.70 -0.11 5.10
N ILE A 88 -11.61 1.18 5.41
CA ILE A 88 -10.95 2.16 4.53
C ILE A 88 -9.45 1.86 4.40
N ALA A 89 -8.76 1.55 5.50
CA ALA A 89 -7.34 1.17 5.47
C ALA A 89 -7.10 -0.09 4.62
N ALA A 90 -7.99 -1.10 4.73
CA ALA A 90 -7.90 -2.32 3.93
C ALA A 90 -8.10 -2.05 2.43
N LEU A 91 -9.07 -1.20 2.05
CA LEU A 91 -9.32 -0.84 0.66
C LEU A 91 -8.15 -0.08 0.05
N TYR A 92 -7.61 0.92 0.73
CA TYR A 92 -6.44 1.64 0.25
C TYR A 92 -5.19 0.75 0.20
N SER A 93 -5.01 -0.13 1.18
CA SER A 93 -3.94 -1.13 1.14
C SER A 93 -4.09 -2.09 -0.06
N ALA A 94 -5.30 -2.54 -0.37
CA ALA A 94 -5.55 -3.36 -1.54
C ALA A 94 -5.22 -2.60 -2.85
N GLY A 95 -5.61 -1.33 -2.94
CA GLY A 95 -5.26 -0.49 -4.10
C GLY A 95 -3.76 -0.20 -4.20
N ALA A 96 -3.05 -0.11 -3.08
CA ALA A 96 -1.59 0.07 -3.06
C ALA A 96 -0.83 -1.11 -3.68
N HIS A 97 -1.44 -2.28 -3.82
CA HIS A 97 -0.89 -3.37 -4.63
C HIS A 97 -0.64 -2.92 -6.08
N GLY A 98 -1.53 -2.08 -6.64
CA GLY A 98 -1.33 -1.47 -7.95
C GLY A 98 -0.13 -0.53 -7.98
N ILE A 99 0.06 0.28 -6.93
CA ILE A 99 1.24 1.15 -6.77
C ILE A 99 2.53 0.32 -6.79
N MET A 100 2.57 -0.77 -6.02
CA MET A 100 3.74 -1.64 -5.96
C MET A 100 4.01 -2.31 -7.32
N THR A 101 2.97 -2.67 -8.05
CA THR A 101 3.09 -3.21 -9.41
C THR A 101 3.76 -2.22 -10.37
N LEU A 102 3.39 -0.94 -10.34
CA LEU A 102 4.05 0.09 -11.16
C LEU A 102 5.49 0.37 -10.73
N ASN A 103 5.81 0.23 -9.45
CA ASN A 103 7.17 0.34 -8.95
C ASN A 103 8.12 -0.74 -9.50
N ASP A 104 7.59 -1.92 -9.83
CA ASP A 104 8.37 -3.02 -10.40
C ASP A 104 8.82 -2.75 -11.86
N PHE A 105 8.20 -1.78 -12.56
CA PHE A 105 8.49 -1.50 -13.97
C PHE A 105 9.94 -1.08 -14.22
N LYS A 106 10.57 -0.42 -13.26
CA LYS A 106 11.99 -0.02 -13.31
C LYS A 106 12.95 -1.21 -13.24
N SER A 107 12.51 -2.33 -12.67
CA SER A 107 13.35 -3.51 -12.40
C SER A 107 13.11 -4.70 -13.33
N VAL A 108 12.17 -4.63 -14.28
CA VAL A 108 11.75 -5.75 -15.15
C VAL A 108 12.92 -6.54 -15.76
N GLY A 109 13.94 -5.84 -16.28
CA GLY A 109 15.12 -6.49 -16.87
C GLY A 109 15.98 -7.22 -15.82
N GLY A 110 16.13 -6.65 -14.64
CA GLY A 110 16.85 -7.23 -13.50
C GLY A 110 16.11 -8.44 -12.93
N ASP A 111 14.81 -8.27 -12.72
CA ASP A 111 13.93 -9.30 -12.17
C ASP A 111 13.93 -10.55 -13.05
N ARG A 112 13.82 -10.38 -14.37
CA ARG A 112 13.88 -11.49 -15.32
C ARG A 112 15.21 -12.25 -15.24
N ARG A 113 16.35 -11.54 -15.18
CA ARG A 113 17.68 -12.17 -15.04
C ARG A 113 17.85 -12.90 -13.72
N MET A 114 17.23 -12.42 -12.64
CA MET A 114 17.34 -13.01 -11.30
C MET A 114 16.26 -14.05 -10.99
N GLY A 115 15.38 -14.40 -11.96
CA GLY A 115 14.28 -15.34 -11.77
C GLY A 115 13.22 -14.83 -10.76
N ILE A 116 13.05 -13.51 -10.68
CA ILE A 116 12.01 -12.86 -9.88
C ILE A 116 10.77 -12.69 -10.75
N GLY A 117 9.65 -13.28 -10.32
CA GLY A 117 8.37 -13.19 -11.01
C GLY A 117 7.56 -12.00 -10.55
N SER A 118 8.08 -10.77 -10.72
CA SER A 118 7.28 -9.55 -10.55
C SER A 118 6.12 -9.52 -11.55
N LEU A 119 5.06 -8.75 -11.27
CA LEU A 119 3.87 -8.76 -12.12
C LEU A 119 4.17 -8.34 -13.57
N PRO A 120 4.98 -7.30 -13.84
CA PRO A 120 5.35 -6.97 -15.22
C PRO A 120 6.21 -8.04 -15.91
N VAL A 121 6.93 -8.88 -15.16
CA VAL A 121 7.63 -10.05 -15.72
C VAL A 121 6.66 -11.16 -16.09
N LYS A 122 5.64 -11.42 -15.26
CA LYS A 122 4.68 -12.51 -15.45
C LYS A 122 3.57 -12.19 -16.46
N LEU A 123 3.02 -10.99 -16.39
CA LEU A 123 1.86 -10.58 -17.19
C LEU A 123 2.26 -9.83 -18.47
N GLY A 124 3.50 -9.35 -18.55
CA GLY A 124 3.90 -8.32 -19.50
C GLY A 124 3.60 -6.93 -18.94
N VAL A 125 4.29 -5.92 -19.49
CA VAL A 125 4.24 -4.53 -19.00
C VAL A 125 2.83 -3.93 -19.17
N GLU A 126 2.20 -4.15 -20.32
CA GLU A 126 0.89 -3.61 -20.66
C GLU A 126 -0.20 -4.12 -19.73
N ARG A 127 -0.34 -5.44 -19.58
CA ARG A 127 -1.33 -6.05 -18.69
C ARG A 127 -1.08 -5.76 -17.23
N ALA A 128 0.19 -5.66 -16.82
CA ALA A 128 0.54 -5.28 -15.46
C ALA A 128 0.16 -3.82 -15.17
N ALA A 129 0.27 -2.91 -16.15
CA ALA A 129 -0.19 -1.53 -16.01
C ALA A 129 -1.72 -1.45 -15.90
N GLU A 130 -2.44 -2.16 -16.76
CA GLU A 130 -3.90 -2.24 -16.70
C GLU A 130 -4.37 -2.78 -15.34
N PHE A 131 -3.78 -3.89 -14.88
CA PHE A 131 -4.07 -4.46 -13.56
C PHE A 131 -3.82 -3.43 -12.44
N ALA A 132 -2.70 -2.73 -12.46
CA ALA A 132 -2.37 -1.71 -11.47
C ALA A 132 -3.39 -0.56 -11.47
N CYS A 133 -3.78 -0.06 -12.65
CA CYS A 133 -4.80 0.97 -12.80
C CYS A 133 -6.16 0.52 -12.25
N TRP A 134 -6.61 -0.68 -12.62
CA TRP A 134 -7.88 -1.23 -12.13
C TRP A 134 -7.88 -1.44 -10.63
N THR A 135 -6.79 -1.96 -10.07
CA THR A 135 -6.69 -2.21 -8.62
C THR A 135 -6.81 -0.90 -7.83
N MET A 136 -6.13 0.16 -8.25
CA MET A 136 -6.24 1.48 -7.62
C MET A 136 -7.63 2.11 -7.82
N ALA A 137 -8.18 2.06 -9.04
CA ALA A 137 -9.47 2.67 -9.34
C ALA A 137 -10.62 1.99 -8.58
N LEU A 138 -10.66 0.67 -8.56
CA LEU A 138 -11.70 -0.08 -7.86
C LEU A 138 -11.67 0.17 -6.35
N ALA A 139 -10.48 0.25 -5.74
CA ALA A 139 -10.34 0.60 -4.34
C ALA A 139 -10.93 1.99 -4.05
N GLN A 140 -10.63 2.99 -4.87
CA GLN A 140 -11.16 4.34 -4.69
C GLN A 140 -12.66 4.45 -4.99
N VAL A 141 -13.19 3.70 -5.97
CA VAL A 141 -14.64 3.61 -6.20
C VAL A 141 -15.33 3.04 -4.97
N ALA A 142 -14.81 1.97 -4.38
CA ALA A 142 -15.37 1.40 -3.16
C ALA A 142 -15.33 2.40 -2.00
N VAL A 143 -14.22 3.11 -1.81
CA VAL A 143 -14.11 4.18 -0.80
C VAL A 143 -15.12 5.30 -1.06
N PHE A 144 -15.23 5.79 -2.29
CA PHE A 144 -16.23 6.78 -2.68
C PHE A 144 -17.64 6.35 -2.28
N LEU A 145 -18.05 5.12 -2.62
CA LEU A 145 -19.38 4.59 -2.31
C LEU A 145 -19.62 4.46 -0.80
N LEU A 146 -18.60 4.05 -0.03
CA LEU A 146 -18.69 3.97 1.43
C LEU A 146 -18.86 5.35 2.06
N LEU A 147 -18.03 6.33 1.66
CA LEU A 147 -18.14 7.70 2.15
C LEU A 147 -19.51 8.31 1.82
N LEU A 148 -20.03 8.03 0.62
CA LEU A 148 -21.38 8.45 0.21
C LEU A 148 -22.46 7.80 1.09
N GLY A 149 -22.37 6.49 1.32
CA GLY A 149 -23.30 5.73 2.18
C GLY A 149 -23.26 6.19 3.64
N TRP A 150 -22.11 6.63 4.13
CA TRP A 150 -21.94 7.21 5.47
C TRP A 150 -22.31 8.70 5.55
N ARG A 151 -22.85 9.27 4.47
CA ARG A 151 -23.27 10.68 4.35
C ARG A 151 -22.12 11.69 4.50
N LEU A 152 -20.90 11.26 4.24
CA LEU A 152 -19.70 12.12 4.21
C LEU A 152 -19.55 12.77 2.83
N TYR A 153 -20.56 13.53 2.40
CA TYR A 153 -20.72 14.01 1.03
C TYR A 153 -19.55 14.84 0.50
N ALA A 154 -18.98 15.71 1.34
CA ALA A 154 -17.85 16.55 0.93
C ALA A 154 -16.61 15.69 0.63
N ALA A 155 -16.31 14.70 1.48
CA ALA A 155 -15.19 13.78 1.28
C ALA A 155 -15.44 12.85 0.08
N SER A 156 -16.66 12.34 -0.06
CA SER A 156 -17.08 11.55 -1.21
C SER A 156 -16.88 12.33 -2.52
N LEU A 157 -17.32 13.57 -2.59
CA LEU A 157 -17.08 14.44 -3.75
C LEU A 157 -15.60 14.66 -4.00
N GLY A 158 -14.81 14.96 -2.96
CA GLY A 158 -13.37 15.13 -3.09
C GLY A 158 -12.66 13.89 -3.64
N VAL A 159 -12.97 12.70 -3.10
CA VAL A 159 -12.40 11.42 -3.59
C VAL A 159 -12.83 11.17 -5.04
N SER A 160 -14.08 11.46 -5.43
CA SER A 160 -14.54 11.28 -6.81
C SER A 160 -13.82 12.20 -7.80
N LEU A 161 -13.55 13.44 -7.42
CA LEU A 161 -12.78 14.39 -8.25
C LEU A 161 -11.32 13.95 -8.40
N LEU A 162 -10.69 13.50 -7.32
CA LEU A 162 -9.33 12.97 -7.36
C LEU A 162 -9.27 11.71 -8.22
N LEU A 163 -10.23 10.81 -8.11
CA LEU A 163 -10.34 9.62 -8.95
C LEU A 163 -10.54 9.98 -10.42
N ALA A 164 -11.40 10.94 -10.74
CA ALA A 164 -11.62 11.40 -12.12
C ALA A 164 -10.32 11.93 -12.74
N ALA A 165 -9.60 12.79 -12.01
CA ALA A 165 -8.28 13.28 -12.44
C ALA A 165 -7.29 12.12 -12.61
N GLN A 166 -7.25 11.18 -11.68
CA GLN A 166 -6.37 10.02 -11.74
C GLN A 166 -6.67 9.12 -12.95
N LEU A 167 -7.95 8.91 -13.30
CA LEU A 167 -8.35 8.15 -14.47
C LEU A 167 -7.86 8.79 -15.78
N LEU A 168 -7.83 10.12 -15.85
CA LEU A 168 -7.23 10.82 -16.99
C LEU A 168 -5.73 10.57 -17.09
N LEU A 169 -5.02 10.60 -15.95
CA LEU A 169 -3.59 10.28 -15.90
C LEU A 169 -3.31 8.80 -16.24
N MET A 170 -4.19 7.87 -15.79
CA MET A 170 -4.11 6.45 -16.13
C MET A 170 -4.22 6.19 -17.63
N ARG A 171 -5.12 6.89 -18.34
CA ARG A 171 -5.21 6.80 -19.81
C ARG A 171 -3.87 7.11 -20.45
N ARG A 172 -3.22 8.19 -20.04
CA ARG A 172 -1.90 8.57 -20.55
C ARG A 172 -0.82 7.54 -20.18
N LEU A 173 -0.84 7.01 -18.94
CA LEU A 173 0.07 5.95 -18.53
C LEU A 173 -0.02 4.74 -19.46
N LEU A 174 -1.27 4.31 -19.80
CA LEU A 174 -1.51 3.11 -20.61
C LEU A 174 -1.07 3.24 -22.06
N GLU A 175 -0.83 4.45 -22.58
CA GLU A 175 -0.26 4.64 -23.92
C GLU A 175 1.18 4.14 -24.01
N ARG A 176 2.01 4.40 -22.98
CA ARG A 176 3.42 3.99 -22.89
C ARG A 176 3.80 3.64 -21.46
N PRO A 177 3.33 2.48 -20.95
CA PRO A 177 3.39 2.17 -19.52
C PRO A 177 4.81 2.15 -18.96
N ARG A 178 5.76 1.59 -19.70
CA ARG A 178 7.16 1.46 -19.25
C ARG A 178 7.85 2.81 -19.10
N GLU A 179 7.58 3.74 -20.02
CA GLU A 179 8.19 5.06 -20.02
C GLU A 179 7.53 5.99 -19.02
N LEU A 180 6.20 5.89 -18.88
CA LEU A 180 5.40 6.81 -18.10
C LEU A 180 5.16 6.37 -16.65
N ALA A 181 5.53 5.14 -16.27
CA ALA A 181 5.39 4.69 -14.89
C ALA A 181 6.10 5.60 -13.86
N PRO A 182 7.35 6.09 -14.08
CA PRO A 182 7.97 7.03 -13.16
C PRO A 182 7.22 8.37 -13.05
N TRP A 183 6.72 8.89 -14.18
CA TRP A 183 5.89 10.09 -14.18
C TRP A 183 4.57 9.89 -13.43
N TYR A 184 3.90 8.75 -13.66
CA TYR A 184 2.66 8.44 -12.97
C TYR A 184 2.87 8.23 -11.46
N ASN A 185 4.00 7.69 -11.06
CA ASN A 185 4.37 7.58 -9.63
C ASN A 185 4.46 8.95 -8.95
N GLY A 186 4.91 9.98 -9.66
CA GLY A 186 4.96 11.36 -9.14
C GLY A 186 3.64 12.13 -9.26
N THR A 187 2.67 11.65 -10.03
CA THR A 187 1.42 12.38 -10.32
C THR A 187 0.17 11.61 -9.88
N GLY A 188 -0.13 10.51 -10.54
CA GLY A 188 -1.35 9.72 -10.27
C GLY A 188 -1.36 9.09 -8.88
N ILE A 189 -0.20 8.61 -8.40
CA ILE A 189 -0.09 8.09 -7.02
C ILE A 189 -0.27 9.20 -6.00
N THR A 190 0.20 10.42 -6.27
CA THR A 190 -0.06 11.58 -5.40
C THR A 190 -1.55 11.83 -5.23
N LEU A 191 -2.35 11.74 -6.31
CA LEU A 191 -3.81 11.88 -6.21
C LEU A 191 -4.44 10.76 -5.38
N TYR A 192 -3.92 9.54 -5.50
CA TYR A 192 -4.35 8.41 -4.68
C TYR A 192 -4.10 8.68 -3.18
N VAL A 193 -2.89 9.12 -2.83
CA VAL A 193 -2.51 9.44 -1.44
C VAL A 193 -3.32 10.62 -0.90
N LEU A 194 -3.61 11.63 -1.72
CA LEU A 194 -4.52 12.73 -1.32
C LEU A 194 -5.92 12.21 -1.01
N GLY A 195 -6.43 11.24 -1.78
CA GLY A 195 -7.70 10.57 -1.49
C GLY A 195 -7.67 9.83 -0.14
N MET A 196 -6.56 9.16 0.18
CA MET A 196 -6.34 8.52 1.49
C MET A 196 -6.41 9.54 2.63
N LEU A 197 -5.67 10.65 2.48
CA LEU A 197 -5.62 11.71 3.48
C LEU A 197 -7.01 12.33 3.70
N LEU A 198 -7.72 12.64 2.63
CA LEU A 198 -9.08 13.18 2.68
C LEU A 198 -10.03 12.21 3.40
N SER A 199 -9.95 10.92 3.09
CA SER A 199 -10.75 9.89 3.76
C SER A 199 -10.41 9.77 5.24
N ALA A 200 -9.13 9.83 5.61
CA ALA A 200 -8.70 9.77 7.01
C ALA A 200 -9.24 10.95 7.83
N PHE A 201 -9.25 12.16 7.26
CA PHE A 201 -9.85 13.32 7.91
C PHE A 201 -11.38 13.19 8.05
N ALA A 202 -12.04 12.68 7.02
CA ALA A 202 -13.49 12.52 7.02
C ALA A 202 -13.97 11.51 8.09
N LEU A 203 -13.22 10.44 8.34
CA LEU A 203 -13.56 9.45 9.35
C LEU A 203 -13.63 10.00 10.78
N ARG A 204 -12.99 11.15 11.06
CA ARG A 204 -13.06 11.81 12.38
C ARG A 204 -14.47 12.28 12.76
N SER A 205 -15.35 12.50 11.78
CA SER A 205 -16.73 12.91 12.01
C SER A 205 -17.68 11.75 12.27
N LEU A 206 -17.22 10.50 12.13
CA LEU A 206 -18.02 9.33 12.43
C LEU A 206 -17.94 8.99 13.93
N PRO A 207 -19.02 8.42 14.51
CA PRO A 207 -19.01 8.01 15.90
C PRO A 207 -17.91 6.97 16.16
N MET A 208 -17.12 7.23 17.19
CA MET A 208 -16.09 6.32 17.69
C MET A 208 -16.75 5.33 18.65
N SER A 209 -17.56 4.43 18.10
CA SER A 209 -18.17 3.34 18.89
C SER A 209 -17.31 2.08 18.87
#